data_5d366a908fbc0b53e86e86f58834a160
#
_entry.id   5d366a908fbc0b53e86e86f58834a160
#
_cell.length_a   1.000
_cell.length_b   1.000
_cell.length_c   1.000
_cell.angle_alpha   90.00
_cell.angle_beta   90.00
_cell.angle_gamma   90.00
#
_symmetry.space_group_name_H-M   'P 1'
#
loop_
_entity.id
_entity.type
_entity.pdbx_description
1 polymer ?
#
loop_
_entity_poly.entity_id
_entity_poly.type
_entity_poly.pdbx_seq_one_letter_code
_entity_poly.pdbx_strand_id
1 'polypeptide(L)'
;MVDHHWLKFGSDKTFHADTYKFGFVYIITNLQTTKAYIGCKQYMLKAKFGEKESNWKVYTGSSKWLNQDIDKIGKKHFKFEIIAEYKNKRSLR
;
A
#
# COMPACT_ATOMS: atom_id res chain seq x y z
N MET A 1 16.83 6.72 -5.73
CA MET A 1 15.90 5.96 -6.59
C MET A 1 14.83 5.32 -5.72
N VAL A 2 13.58 5.43 -6.14
CA VAL A 2 12.44 4.90 -5.40
C VAL A 2 12.24 3.44 -5.76
N ASP A 3 12.09 2.58 -4.76
CA ASP A 3 11.90 1.15 -4.97
C ASP A 3 10.46 0.67 -4.68
N HIS A 4 9.51 1.63 -4.51
CA HIS A 4 8.11 1.31 -4.32
C HIS A 4 7.23 2.31 -5.06
N HIS A 5 5.95 1.96 -5.21
CA HIS A 5 4.99 2.77 -5.98
C HIS A 5 4.12 3.68 -5.11
N TRP A 6 4.37 3.74 -3.81
CA TRP A 6 3.50 4.46 -2.88
C TRP A 6 3.81 5.95 -2.86
N LEU A 7 2.75 6.75 -2.94
CA LEU A 7 2.82 8.21 -2.91
C LEU A 7 2.25 8.71 -1.59
N LYS A 8 2.64 9.92 -1.22
CA LYS A 8 2.06 10.60 -0.07
C LYS A 8 0.63 11.02 -0.41
N PHE A 9 -0.31 10.76 0.48
CA PHE A 9 -1.72 11.07 0.24
C PHE A 9 -1.92 12.55 -0.13
N GLY A 10 -2.66 12.76 -1.23
CA GLY A 10 -2.92 14.11 -1.73
C GLY A 10 -1.76 14.76 -2.45
N SER A 11 -0.72 13.99 -2.81
CA SER A 11 0.49 14.50 -3.44
C SER A 11 0.98 13.53 -4.49
N ASP A 12 1.78 14.03 -5.43
CA ASP A 12 2.49 13.19 -6.40
C ASP A 12 3.89 12.83 -5.91
N LYS A 13 4.25 13.23 -4.70
CA LYS A 13 5.56 12.95 -4.13
C LYS A 13 5.61 11.54 -3.53
N THR A 14 6.76 10.90 -3.66
CA THR A 14 7.00 9.59 -3.09
C THR A 14 6.86 9.62 -1.59
N PHE A 15 6.15 8.64 -1.04
CA PHE A 15 6.02 8.49 0.40
C PHE A 15 7.32 7.94 1.01
N HIS A 16 7.77 8.55 2.10
CA HIS A 16 8.93 8.07 2.86
C HIS A 16 8.45 7.12 3.95
N ALA A 17 8.55 5.83 3.68
CA ALA A 17 8.08 4.81 4.60
C ALA A 17 9.00 4.66 5.80
N ASP A 18 8.41 4.53 6.99
CA ASP A 18 9.13 4.19 8.22
C ASP A 18 8.88 2.72 8.53
N THR A 19 9.79 1.87 8.07
CA THR A 19 9.64 0.43 8.21
C THR A 19 9.87 -0.08 9.64
N TYR A 20 10.24 0.80 10.57
CA TYR A 20 10.25 0.45 11.99
C TYR A 20 8.85 0.42 12.57
N LYS A 21 7.89 1.05 11.92
CA LYS A 21 6.49 0.98 12.30
C LYS A 21 5.89 -0.36 11.87
N PHE A 22 4.73 -0.69 12.43
CA PHE A 22 4.06 -1.97 12.15
C PHE A 22 3.56 -2.04 10.71
N GLY A 23 2.94 -0.98 10.23
CA GLY A 23 2.38 -0.96 8.88
C GLY A 23 1.75 0.37 8.54
N PHE A 24 0.89 0.33 7.52
CA PHE A 24 0.29 1.55 7.00
C PHE A 24 -1.15 1.31 6.51
N VAL A 25 -1.92 2.39 6.47
CA VAL A 25 -3.23 2.44 5.84
C VAL A 25 -3.06 3.07 4.47
N TYR A 26 -3.62 2.45 3.44
CA TYR A 26 -3.48 2.91 2.08
C TYR A 26 -4.82 3.16 1.41
N ILE A 27 -4.78 3.94 0.33
CA ILE A 27 -5.90 4.09 -0.58
C ILE A 27 -5.37 3.89 -2.01
N ILE A 28 -6.06 3.08 -2.78
CA ILE A 28 -5.74 2.84 -4.19
C ILE A 28 -6.92 3.34 -5.01
N THR A 29 -6.68 4.33 -5.85
CA THR A 29 -7.73 4.98 -6.63
C THR A 29 -7.60 4.61 -8.10
N ASN A 30 -8.71 4.15 -8.70
CA ASN A 30 -8.81 3.97 -10.13
C ASN A 30 -9.10 5.34 -10.76
N LEU A 31 -8.12 5.86 -11.50
CA LEU A 31 -8.20 7.20 -12.08
C LEU A 31 -9.23 7.33 -13.21
N GLN A 32 -9.64 6.22 -13.80
CA GLN A 32 -10.65 6.22 -14.85
C GLN A 32 -12.08 6.26 -14.30
N THR A 33 -12.33 5.51 -13.21
CA THR A 33 -13.67 5.39 -12.63
C THR A 33 -13.84 6.16 -11.33
N THR A 34 -12.75 6.68 -10.77
CA THR A 34 -12.68 7.36 -9.47
C THR A 34 -13.03 6.48 -8.27
N LYS A 35 -13.17 5.17 -8.47
CA LYS A 35 -13.37 4.23 -7.36
C LYS A 35 -12.09 4.11 -6.55
N ALA A 36 -12.26 4.04 -5.23
CA ALA A 36 -11.13 3.93 -4.31
C ALA A 36 -11.28 2.69 -3.43
N TYR A 37 -10.13 2.09 -3.10
CA TYR A 37 -10.05 0.91 -2.25
C TYR A 37 -9.13 1.23 -1.08
N ILE A 38 -9.63 1.09 0.14
CA ILE A 38 -8.88 1.39 1.37
C ILE A 38 -8.55 0.09 2.08
N GLY A 39 -7.33 -0.01 2.56
CA GLY A 39 -6.89 -1.18 3.32
C GLY A 39 -5.65 -0.88 4.13
N CYS A 40 -5.07 -1.92 4.70
CA CYS A 40 -3.84 -1.80 5.48
C CYS A 40 -2.88 -2.91 5.14
N LYS A 41 -1.58 -2.64 5.37
CA LYS A 41 -0.52 -3.58 5.06
C LYS A 41 0.59 -3.45 6.09
N GLN A 42 1.16 -4.56 6.50
CA GLN A 42 2.31 -4.59 7.38
C GLN A 42 3.60 -4.42 6.57
N TYR A 43 4.57 -3.72 7.16
CA TYR A 43 5.90 -3.63 6.56
C TYR A 43 6.66 -4.94 6.72
N MET A 44 6.58 -5.55 7.90
CA MET A 44 7.30 -6.77 8.24
C MET A 44 6.33 -7.87 8.63
N LEU A 45 6.65 -9.08 8.28
CA LEU A 45 5.88 -10.27 8.65
C LEU A 45 6.70 -11.11 9.61
N LYS A 46 6.05 -11.68 10.63
CA LYS A 46 6.71 -12.65 11.51
C LYS A 46 6.89 -13.95 10.74
N ALA A 47 8.10 -14.46 10.78
CA ALA A 47 8.45 -15.74 10.18
C ALA A 47 8.98 -16.68 11.25
N LYS A 48 9.11 -17.96 10.92
CA LYS A 48 9.57 -18.99 11.84
C LYS A 48 10.93 -18.67 12.49
N PHE A 49 11.81 -18.01 11.75
CA PHE A 49 13.17 -17.69 12.18
C PHE A 49 13.43 -16.19 12.29
N GLY A 50 12.39 -15.39 12.56
CA GLY A 50 12.54 -13.96 12.71
C GLY A 50 11.53 -13.19 11.89
N GLU A 51 11.80 -11.89 11.70
CA GLU A 51 10.94 -11.02 10.91
C GLU A 51 11.41 -10.98 9.46
N LYS A 52 10.46 -10.95 8.55
CA LYS A 52 10.72 -10.87 7.12
C LYS A 52 9.94 -9.69 6.54
N GLU A 53 10.60 -8.92 5.66
CA GLU A 53 9.91 -7.83 4.98
C GLU A 53 8.77 -8.38 4.12
N SER A 54 7.60 -7.75 4.22
CA SER A 54 6.46 -8.11 3.39
C SER A 54 6.64 -7.58 1.96
N ASN A 55 5.71 -7.90 1.08
CA ASN A 55 5.73 -7.39 -0.29
C ASN A 55 5.11 -5.99 -0.42
N TRP A 56 5.18 -5.17 0.64
CA TRP A 56 4.50 -3.88 0.70
C TRP A 56 4.91 -2.93 -0.44
N LYS A 57 6.14 -3.05 -0.92
CA LYS A 57 6.66 -2.16 -1.97
C LYS A 57 5.90 -2.29 -3.29
N VAL A 58 5.42 -3.49 -3.58
CA VAL A 58 4.71 -3.79 -4.83
C VAL A 58 3.26 -4.22 -4.59
N TYR A 59 2.80 -4.11 -3.35
CA TYR A 59 1.48 -4.57 -2.97
C TYR A 59 0.39 -3.74 -3.65
N THR A 60 -0.60 -4.41 -4.23
CA THR A 60 -1.70 -3.79 -4.95
C THR A 60 -3.05 -4.07 -4.29
N GLY A 61 -3.04 -4.33 -2.99
CA GLY A 61 -4.26 -4.60 -2.25
C GLY A 61 -4.65 -6.07 -2.28
N SER A 62 -5.62 -6.44 -1.45
CA SER A 62 -6.10 -7.81 -1.34
C SER A 62 -7.42 -8.04 -2.09
N SER A 63 -7.98 -7.01 -2.70
CA SER A 63 -9.22 -7.14 -3.46
C SER A 63 -8.99 -7.83 -4.79
N LYS A 64 -9.68 -8.91 -5.01
CA LYS A 64 -9.62 -9.64 -6.29
C LYS A 64 -10.08 -8.76 -7.45
N TRP A 65 -11.15 -8.00 -7.25
CA TRP A 65 -11.71 -7.11 -8.26
C TRP A 65 -10.75 -5.99 -8.63
N LEU A 66 -10.11 -5.42 -7.62
CA LEU A 66 -9.11 -4.37 -7.83
C LEU A 66 -7.94 -4.90 -8.65
N ASN A 67 -7.40 -6.06 -8.28
CA ASN A 67 -6.25 -6.63 -8.98
C ASN A 67 -6.58 -7.03 -10.42
N GLN A 68 -7.80 -7.49 -10.68
CA GLN A 68 -8.26 -7.76 -12.04
C GLN A 68 -8.31 -6.48 -12.87
N ASP A 69 -8.80 -5.39 -12.28
CA ASP A 69 -8.84 -4.09 -12.96
C ASP A 69 -7.44 -3.57 -13.26
N ILE A 70 -6.51 -3.74 -12.33
CA ILE A 70 -5.12 -3.34 -12.52
C ILE A 70 -4.49 -4.10 -13.69
N ASP A 71 -4.74 -5.40 -13.78
CA ASP A 71 -4.25 -6.23 -14.89
C ASP A 71 -4.86 -5.82 -16.22
N LYS A 72 -6.15 -5.51 -16.21
CA LYS A 72 -6.91 -5.23 -17.42
C LYS A 72 -6.63 -3.83 -17.99
N ILE A 73 -6.59 -2.85 -17.11
CA ILE A 73 -6.47 -1.43 -17.50
C ILE A 73 -5.01 -0.98 -17.51
N GLY A 74 -4.21 -1.50 -16.60
CA GLY A 74 -2.82 -1.13 -16.42
C GLY A 74 -2.60 -0.33 -15.13
N LYS A 75 -1.49 -0.64 -14.45
CA LYS A 75 -1.15 -0.04 -13.17
C LYS A 75 -1.02 1.49 -13.24
N LYS A 76 -0.62 2.02 -14.39
CA LYS A 76 -0.46 3.47 -14.60
C LYS A 76 -1.76 4.26 -14.46
N HIS A 77 -2.90 3.59 -14.55
CA HIS A 77 -4.22 4.22 -14.38
C HIS A 77 -4.72 4.18 -12.95
N PHE A 78 -3.86 3.78 -12.02
CA PHE A 78 -4.18 3.71 -10.60
C PHE A 78 -3.20 4.55 -9.81
N LYS A 79 -3.70 5.17 -8.74
CA LYS A 79 -2.88 5.95 -7.83
C LYS A 79 -2.79 5.21 -6.50
N PHE A 80 -1.57 4.95 -6.05
CA PHE A 80 -1.29 4.23 -4.81
C PHE A 80 -0.80 5.22 -3.78
N GLU A 81 -1.59 5.46 -2.74
CA GLU A 81 -1.26 6.47 -1.73
C GLU A 81 -1.29 5.86 -0.33
N ILE A 82 -0.38 6.34 0.52
CA ILE A 82 -0.37 5.96 1.94
C ILE A 82 -0.98 7.11 2.73
N ILE A 83 -2.06 6.82 3.44
CA ILE A 83 -2.79 7.80 4.23
C ILE A 83 -2.09 8.03 5.56
N ALA A 84 -1.68 6.95 6.24
CA ALA A 84 -1.09 7.02 7.56
C ALA A 84 -0.31 5.75 7.86
N GLU A 85 0.62 5.85 8.83
CA GLU A 85 1.33 4.70 9.36
C GLU A 85 0.91 4.46 10.81
N TYR A 86 0.97 3.22 11.27
CA TYR A 86 0.65 2.88 12.66
C TYR A 86 1.78 2.07 13.27
N LYS A 87 1.98 2.27 14.59
CA LYS A 87 3.14 1.72 15.31
C LYS A 87 2.96 0.28 15.73
N ASN A 88 1.72 -0.17 15.90
CA ASN A 88 1.45 -1.51 16.38
C ASN A 88 0.07 -1.96 15.92
N LYS A 89 -0.24 -3.22 16.14
CA LYS A 89 -1.48 -3.84 15.69
C LYS A 89 -2.73 -3.14 16.22
N ARG A 90 -2.67 -2.56 17.43
CA ARG A 90 -3.82 -1.87 18.02
C ARG A 90 -4.19 -0.60 17.28
N SER A 91 -3.21 0.05 16.68
CA SER A 91 -3.43 1.29 15.94
C SER A 91 -4.11 1.09 14.60
N LEU A 92 -4.34 -0.16 14.20
CA LEU A 92 -5.06 -0.50 12.97
C LEU A 92 -6.53 -0.09 12.99
N ARG A 93 -7.08 0.17 14.12
CA ARG A 93 -8.51 0.47 14.26
C ARG A 93 -8.77 1.95 14.38
#